data_6d4ba90e0245ecf3f9f7fb55dd2cb25a
#
_entry.id   6d4ba90e0245ecf3f9f7fb55dd2cb25a
#
_cell.length_a   1.000
_cell.length_b   1.000
_cell.length_c   1.000
_cell.angle_alpha   90.00
_cell.angle_beta   90.00
_cell.angle_gamma   90.00
#
_symmetry.space_group_name_H-M   'P 1'
#
loop_
_entity.id
_entity.type
_entity.pdbx_description
1 polymer ?
#
loop_
_entity_poly.entity_id
_entity_poly.type
_entity_poly.pdbx_seq_one_letter_code
_entity_poly.pdbx_strand_id
1 'polypeptide(L)'
;TAKGVGNFFHRTWQQAVKGKNNLLPIFVAWFDIDIYSIPIDNHEEFIHSMDEYEWDLWKLGATLEAIAWYREKKKDMKDIWRMNSEYPSTPTEAFQSTGRRRFRLSDTLKLRETCIDPIFHGEISGSEETGVESLQNLRLSKEEIGCLSIWKMPDKSKRYRNRYIVVMDVGGVSDEADYTDITVFDRYWMMDGGIPEVVAEWHGHIDHDKGAWKAVQMATFYADEEDAMVVIESNTLETEGTEGNNFEYILDEIAGHYSNLYCRTPADQIRQGAPAKWGFHTNTSTKPMVISHQAKAIRDSLYIERCEEAVDEHDTFEIKEDGKTMGAVEGMHDDRLMTRAIGVWICYRIGLPFAVNTPIATPTRKVISEATI
;
A
#
# COMPACT_ATOMS: atom_id res chain seq x y z
N THR A 1 -23.14 -19.70 -3.78
CA THR A 1 -21.88 -19.29 -3.15
C THR A 1 -20.89 -18.93 -4.24
N ALA A 2 -20.25 -17.79 -4.13
CA ALA A 2 -19.20 -17.39 -5.06
C ALA A 2 -18.06 -18.41 -4.98
N LYS A 3 -17.65 -18.97 -6.09
CA LYS A 3 -16.53 -19.91 -6.15
C LYS A 3 -15.30 -19.17 -6.64
N GLY A 4 -14.52 -18.61 -5.71
CA GLY A 4 -13.25 -17.99 -6.02
C GLY A 4 -13.35 -16.60 -6.63
N VAL A 5 -12.23 -15.95 -6.68
CA VAL A 5 -11.99 -14.61 -7.23
C VAL A 5 -11.65 -14.67 -8.71
N GLY A 6 -11.73 -13.55 -9.42
CA GLY A 6 -11.33 -13.44 -10.84
C GLY A 6 -12.35 -13.99 -11.83
N ASN A 7 -13.37 -14.72 -11.40
CA ASN A 7 -14.41 -15.23 -12.30
C ASN A 7 -15.39 -14.11 -12.71
N PHE A 8 -16.29 -14.43 -13.66
CA PHE A 8 -17.29 -13.48 -14.16
C PHE A 8 -18.14 -12.87 -13.02
N PHE A 9 -18.58 -13.69 -12.06
CA PHE A 9 -19.42 -13.23 -10.94
C PHE A 9 -18.67 -12.23 -10.05
N HIS A 10 -17.42 -12.52 -9.68
CA HIS A 10 -16.58 -11.63 -8.87
C HIS A 10 -16.36 -10.28 -9.56
N ARG A 11 -15.95 -10.29 -10.86
CA ARG A 11 -15.77 -9.04 -11.63
C ARG A 11 -17.07 -8.25 -11.76
N THR A 12 -18.20 -8.91 -11.98
CA THR A 12 -19.52 -8.27 -12.05
C THR A 12 -19.92 -7.65 -10.70
N TRP A 13 -19.64 -8.36 -9.59
CA TRP A 13 -19.84 -7.87 -8.23
C TRP A 13 -19.03 -6.60 -7.96
N GLN A 14 -17.73 -6.63 -8.23
CA GLN A 14 -16.86 -5.45 -8.05
C GLN A 14 -17.33 -4.25 -8.89
N GLN A 15 -17.73 -4.47 -10.13
CA GLN A 15 -18.29 -3.41 -10.97
C GLN A 15 -19.59 -2.85 -10.40
N ALA A 16 -20.45 -3.69 -9.82
CA ALA A 16 -21.68 -3.25 -9.18
C ALA A 16 -21.42 -2.42 -7.92
N VAL A 17 -20.50 -2.86 -7.05
CA VAL A 17 -20.09 -2.11 -5.86
C VAL A 17 -19.52 -0.74 -6.22
N LYS A 18 -18.73 -0.67 -7.31
CA LYS A 18 -18.15 0.60 -7.82
C LYS A 18 -19.14 1.42 -8.68
N GLY A 19 -20.40 1.01 -8.80
CA GLY A 19 -21.40 1.69 -9.63
C GLY A 19 -21.10 1.70 -11.14
N LYS A 20 -20.22 0.80 -11.59
CA LYS A 20 -19.77 0.71 -13.00
C LYS A 20 -20.67 -0.18 -13.87
N ASN A 21 -21.72 -0.75 -13.32
CA ASN A 21 -22.77 -1.48 -14.06
C ASN A 21 -24.17 -1.15 -13.48
N ASN A 22 -25.23 -1.65 -14.09
CA ASN A 22 -26.61 -1.39 -13.67
C ASN A 22 -27.14 -2.40 -12.64
N LEU A 23 -26.27 -3.14 -11.94
CA LEU A 23 -26.65 -4.13 -10.95
C LEU A 23 -26.53 -3.54 -9.55
N LEU A 24 -27.49 -3.91 -8.68
CA LEU A 24 -27.43 -3.59 -7.26
C LEU A 24 -26.71 -4.74 -6.54
N PRO A 25 -25.54 -4.50 -5.90
CA PRO A 25 -24.87 -5.53 -5.13
C PRO A 25 -25.63 -5.76 -3.81
N ILE A 26 -26.10 -6.98 -3.58
CA ILE A 26 -26.75 -7.39 -2.33
C ILE A 26 -25.94 -8.54 -1.76
N PHE A 27 -25.39 -8.34 -0.56
CA PHE A 27 -24.76 -9.37 0.25
C PHE A 27 -25.65 -9.70 1.43
N VAL A 28 -25.83 -10.99 1.71
CA VAL A 28 -26.54 -11.50 2.87
C VAL A 28 -25.54 -12.31 3.69
N ALA A 29 -25.16 -11.79 4.83
CA ALA A 29 -24.29 -12.51 5.74
C ALA A 29 -25.01 -13.74 6.33
N TRP A 30 -24.27 -14.77 6.69
CA TRP A 30 -24.89 -15.98 7.27
C TRP A 30 -25.70 -15.66 8.52
N PHE A 31 -25.30 -14.67 9.31
CA PHE A 31 -25.99 -14.26 10.55
C PHE A 31 -27.24 -13.42 10.30
N ASP A 32 -27.49 -12.98 9.06
CA ASP A 32 -28.76 -12.34 8.67
C ASP A 32 -29.87 -13.37 8.42
N ILE A 33 -29.56 -14.66 8.54
CA ILE A 33 -30.49 -15.77 8.28
C ILE A 33 -30.93 -16.39 9.61
N ASP A 34 -32.17 -16.17 9.99
CA ASP A 34 -32.73 -16.53 11.30
C ASP A 34 -32.54 -18.00 11.76
N ILE A 35 -32.44 -18.93 10.79
CA ILE A 35 -32.25 -20.36 11.12
C ILE A 35 -30.85 -20.67 11.68
N TYR A 36 -29.88 -19.76 11.49
CA TYR A 36 -28.52 -19.92 12.00
C TYR A 36 -28.39 -19.30 13.39
N SER A 37 -29.15 -19.79 14.34
CA SER A 37 -29.14 -19.33 15.71
C SER A 37 -29.36 -20.49 16.69
N ILE A 38 -28.74 -20.41 17.87
CA ILE A 38 -28.90 -21.36 18.98
C ILE A 38 -29.17 -20.58 20.26
N PRO A 39 -30.23 -20.91 21.04
CA PRO A 39 -30.49 -20.24 22.31
C PRO A 39 -29.31 -20.35 23.27
N ILE A 40 -29.08 -19.28 24.04
CA ILE A 40 -28.02 -19.20 25.05
C ILE A 40 -28.67 -19.16 26.43
N ASP A 41 -28.28 -20.07 27.32
CA ASP A 41 -28.79 -20.12 28.68
C ASP A 41 -28.25 -19.00 29.58
N ASN A 42 -26.96 -18.67 29.42
CA ASN A 42 -26.28 -17.63 30.20
C ASN A 42 -25.50 -16.69 29.27
N HIS A 43 -26.07 -15.53 28.94
CA HIS A 43 -25.49 -14.54 28.05
C HIS A 43 -24.21 -13.92 28.63
N GLU A 44 -24.13 -13.68 29.92
CA GLU A 44 -22.97 -13.08 30.59
C GLU A 44 -21.73 -13.98 30.47
N GLU A 45 -21.90 -15.26 30.77
CA GLU A 45 -20.85 -16.27 30.64
C GLU A 45 -20.43 -16.45 29.18
N PHE A 46 -21.40 -16.45 28.27
CA PHE A 46 -21.11 -16.55 26.83
C PHE A 46 -20.26 -15.37 26.32
N ILE A 47 -20.62 -14.14 26.67
CA ILE A 47 -19.89 -12.91 26.30
C ILE A 47 -18.45 -12.98 26.82
N HIS A 48 -18.25 -13.38 28.09
CA HIS A 48 -16.91 -13.52 28.65
C HIS A 48 -16.04 -14.61 27.98
N SER A 49 -16.67 -15.58 27.34
CA SER A 49 -15.97 -16.66 26.63
C SER A 49 -15.72 -16.39 25.16
N MET A 50 -16.18 -15.26 24.61
CA MET A 50 -16.03 -14.91 23.19
C MET A 50 -14.56 -14.68 22.81
N ASP A 51 -14.16 -15.28 21.69
CA ASP A 51 -12.86 -15.03 21.08
C ASP A 51 -12.87 -13.72 20.25
N GLU A 52 -11.70 -13.32 19.75
CA GLU A 52 -11.52 -12.07 19.02
C GLU A 52 -12.37 -12.02 17.73
N TYR A 53 -12.48 -13.15 17.02
CA TYR A 53 -13.28 -13.21 15.80
C TYR A 53 -14.79 -13.14 16.11
N GLU A 54 -15.23 -13.74 17.19
CA GLU A 54 -16.63 -13.68 17.66
C GLU A 54 -17.02 -12.25 18.05
N TRP A 55 -16.09 -11.48 18.63
CA TRP A 55 -16.28 -10.05 18.85
C TRP A 55 -16.39 -9.25 17.55
N ASP A 56 -15.68 -9.65 16.52
CA ASP A 56 -15.78 -9.00 15.21
C ASP A 56 -17.12 -9.32 14.54
N LEU A 57 -17.62 -10.55 14.66
CA LEU A 57 -18.97 -10.90 14.21
C LEU A 57 -20.03 -10.05 14.92
N TRP A 58 -19.89 -9.84 16.24
CA TRP A 58 -20.76 -8.95 17.00
C TRP A 58 -20.76 -7.51 16.46
N LYS A 59 -19.60 -6.97 16.15
CA LYS A 59 -19.46 -5.63 15.55
C LYS A 59 -20.07 -5.55 14.15
N LEU A 60 -20.05 -6.63 13.40
CA LEU A 60 -20.69 -6.73 12.08
C LEU A 60 -22.21 -6.87 12.17
N GLY A 61 -22.78 -7.04 13.38
CA GLY A 61 -24.23 -7.10 13.62
C GLY A 61 -24.77 -8.49 13.91
N ALA A 62 -23.91 -9.52 14.05
CA ALA A 62 -24.36 -10.85 14.45
C ALA A 62 -24.94 -10.84 15.88
N THR A 63 -26.05 -11.53 16.12
CA THR A 63 -26.58 -11.73 17.47
C THR A 63 -25.75 -12.75 18.26
N LEU A 64 -25.86 -12.75 19.57
CA LEU A 64 -25.15 -13.72 20.40
C LEU A 64 -25.58 -15.18 20.08
N GLU A 65 -26.84 -15.38 19.77
CA GLU A 65 -27.41 -16.68 19.39
C GLU A 65 -26.87 -17.16 18.04
N ALA A 66 -26.65 -16.23 17.10
CA ALA A 66 -26.01 -16.53 15.83
C ALA A 66 -24.53 -16.90 16.04
N ILE A 67 -23.81 -16.16 16.89
CA ILE A 67 -22.41 -16.46 17.24
C ILE A 67 -22.32 -17.83 17.95
N ALA A 68 -23.27 -18.16 18.80
CA ALA A 68 -23.35 -19.49 19.45
C ALA A 68 -23.51 -20.60 18.39
N TRP A 69 -24.39 -20.39 17.40
CA TRP A 69 -24.54 -21.32 16.28
C TRP A 69 -23.23 -21.46 15.48
N TYR A 70 -22.56 -20.36 15.17
CA TYR A 70 -21.28 -20.37 14.44
C TYR A 70 -20.20 -21.17 15.20
N ARG A 71 -20.11 -20.97 16.53
CA ARG A 71 -19.19 -21.69 17.42
C ARG A 71 -19.42 -23.20 17.38
N GLU A 72 -20.67 -23.65 17.43
CA GLU A 72 -20.99 -25.07 17.32
C GLU A 72 -20.71 -25.62 15.91
N LYS A 73 -21.11 -24.87 14.88
CA LYS A 73 -20.88 -25.28 13.50
C LYS A 73 -19.39 -25.40 13.15
N LYS A 74 -18.56 -24.52 13.70
CA LYS A 74 -17.10 -24.54 13.55
C LYS A 74 -16.47 -25.83 14.10
N LYS A 75 -17.04 -26.45 15.13
CA LYS A 75 -16.56 -27.73 15.65
C LYS A 75 -16.75 -28.90 14.68
N ASP A 76 -17.77 -28.83 13.85
CA ASP A 76 -18.08 -29.85 12.83
C ASP A 76 -17.18 -29.72 11.59
N MET A 77 -16.59 -28.53 11.37
CA MET A 77 -15.78 -28.24 10.22
C MET A 77 -14.30 -28.35 10.55
N LYS A 78 -13.57 -29.23 9.85
CA LYS A 78 -12.12 -29.42 10.06
C LYS A 78 -11.30 -28.21 9.65
N ASP A 79 -11.80 -27.42 8.67
CA ASP A 79 -11.09 -26.32 8.05
C ASP A 79 -11.87 -25.01 8.19
N ILE A 80 -11.27 -24.04 8.86
CA ILE A 80 -11.90 -22.74 9.15
C ILE A 80 -12.18 -21.92 7.89
N TRP A 81 -11.32 -22.04 6.87
CA TRP A 81 -11.51 -21.38 5.58
C TRP A 81 -12.74 -21.89 4.83
N ARG A 82 -13.05 -23.20 4.97
CA ARG A 82 -14.27 -23.78 4.41
C ARG A 82 -15.52 -23.24 5.13
N MET A 83 -15.43 -23.05 6.46
CA MET A 83 -16.48 -22.41 7.22
C MET A 83 -16.77 -21.00 6.68
N ASN A 84 -15.74 -20.17 6.49
CA ASN A 84 -15.87 -18.81 5.97
C ASN A 84 -16.38 -18.77 4.52
N SER A 85 -16.01 -19.74 3.70
CA SER A 85 -16.49 -19.84 2.32
C SER A 85 -17.96 -20.29 2.22
N GLU A 86 -18.40 -21.18 3.10
CA GLU A 86 -19.79 -21.68 3.12
C GLU A 86 -20.74 -20.74 3.89
N TYR A 87 -20.22 -20.07 4.92
CA TYR A 87 -20.94 -19.14 5.80
C TYR A 87 -20.16 -17.83 5.92
N PRO A 88 -20.09 -17.06 4.83
CA PRO A 88 -19.29 -15.82 4.81
C PRO A 88 -19.95 -14.74 5.65
N SER A 89 -19.14 -14.05 6.44
CA SER A 89 -19.54 -12.88 7.24
C SER A 89 -19.41 -11.57 6.45
N THR A 90 -18.61 -11.59 5.38
CA THR A 90 -18.38 -10.45 4.50
C THR A 90 -18.34 -10.88 3.03
N PRO A 91 -18.58 -9.96 2.07
CA PRO A 91 -18.43 -10.25 0.64
C PRO A 91 -17.04 -10.81 0.31
N THR A 92 -16.00 -10.28 0.93
CA THR A 92 -14.62 -10.71 0.74
C THR A 92 -14.43 -12.17 1.14
N GLU A 93 -14.97 -12.60 2.29
CA GLU A 93 -14.94 -14.01 2.70
C GLU A 93 -15.67 -14.93 1.72
N ALA A 94 -16.76 -14.47 1.12
CA ALA A 94 -17.51 -15.24 0.13
C ALA A 94 -16.69 -15.61 -1.11
N PHE A 95 -15.70 -14.79 -1.44
CA PHE A 95 -14.81 -15.00 -2.59
C PHE A 95 -13.50 -15.71 -2.25
N GLN A 96 -13.17 -15.87 -0.97
CA GLN A 96 -11.97 -16.61 -0.55
C GLN A 96 -12.07 -18.08 -0.94
N SER A 97 -11.02 -18.59 -1.60
CA SER A 97 -11.13 -19.94 -2.18
C SER A 97 -10.44 -21.04 -1.37
N THR A 98 -9.24 -20.84 -0.81
CA THR A 98 -8.47 -21.95 -0.23
C THR A 98 -7.44 -21.58 0.82
N GLY A 99 -7.11 -20.29 1.00
CA GLY A 99 -6.00 -19.86 1.85
C GLY A 99 -6.40 -19.34 3.23
N ARG A 100 -5.42 -19.33 4.14
CA ARG A 100 -5.57 -18.69 5.43
C ARG A 100 -5.26 -17.20 5.30
N ARG A 101 -6.20 -16.30 5.65
CA ARG A 101 -5.96 -14.85 5.70
C ARG A 101 -4.69 -14.52 6.47
N ARG A 102 -3.87 -13.66 5.90
CA ARG A 102 -2.65 -13.18 6.57
C ARG A 102 -2.93 -12.06 7.55
N PHE A 103 -3.89 -11.21 7.25
CA PHE A 103 -4.34 -10.09 8.08
C PHE A 103 -5.68 -10.42 8.74
N ARG A 104 -5.84 -10.04 10.00
CA ARG A 104 -7.08 -10.30 10.74
C ARG A 104 -8.17 -9.33 10.27
N LEU A 105 -9.40 -9.81 10.21
CA LEU A 105 -10.55 -8.99 9.83
C LEU A 105 -10.72 -7.77 10.73
N SER A 106 -10.58 -7.94 12.07
CA SER A 106 -10.64 -6.84 13.03
C SER A 106 -9.66 -5.72 12.75
N ASP A 107 -8.46 -6.09 12.31
CA ASP A 107 -7.37 -5.15 12.08
C ASP A 107 -7.60 -4.40 10.77
N THR A 108 -8.03 -5.10 9.71
CA THR A 108 -8.35 -4.46 8.43
C THR A 108 -9.61 -3.60 8.50
N LEU A 109 -10.61 -3.95 9.32
CA LEU A 109 -11.76 -3.09 9.58
C LEU A 109 -11.36 -1.77 10.25
N LYS A 110 -10.47 -1.81 11.26
CA LYS A 110 -9.93 -0.58 11.88
C LYS A 110 -9.13 0.26 10.88
N LEU A 111 -8.33 -0.39 10.03
CA LEU A 111 -7.58 0.30 8.99
C LEU A 111 -8.53 1.00 8.01
N ARG A 112 -9.62 0.33 7.62
CA ARG A 112 -10.66 0.88 6.73
C ARG A 112 -11.33 2.14 7.28
N GLU A 113 -11.44 2.27 8.61
CA GLU A 113 -11.97 3.50 9.25
C GLU A 113 -11.10 4.74 8.98
N THR A 114 -9.84 4.57 8.57
CA THR A 114 -8.93 5.67 8.23
C THR A 114 -8.98 6.08 6.77
N CYS A 115 -9.65 5.30 5.91
CA CYS A 115 -9.82 5.58 4.49
C CYS A 115 -10.79 6.74 4.26
N ILE A 116 -10.49 7.56 3.27
CA ILE A 116 -11.30 8.71 2.87
C ILE A 116 -11.22 8.90 1.35
N ASP A 117 -12.19 9.59 0.77
CA ASP A 117 -12.14 9.95 -0.64
C ASP A 117 -10.94 10.87 -0.94
N PRO A 118 -10.26 10.71 -2.09
CA PRO A 118 -9.17 11.60 -2.47
C PRO A 118 -9.69 13.01 -2.77
N ILE A 119 -8.90 14.02 -2.39
CA ILE A 119 -9.18 15.42 -2.71
C ILE A 119 -8.87 15.77 -4.17
N PHE A 120 -8.06 14.94 -4.83
CA PHE A 120 -7.71 15.05 -6.23
C PHE A 120 -7.62 13.67 -6.87
N HIS A 121 -8.16 13.55 -8.09
CA HIS A 121 -8.02 12.38 -8.93
C HIS A 121 -7.67 12.83 -10.35
N GLY A 122 -6.67 12.18 -10.97
CA GLY A 122 -6.19 12.60 -12.29
C GLY A 122 -4.81 12.03 -12.63
N GLU A 123 -3.93 12.86 -13.17
CA GLU A 123 -2.59 12.45 -13.55
C GLU A 123 -1.54 13.53 -13.19
N ILE A 124 -0.29 13.12 -13.05
CA ILE A 124 0.88 14.00 -12.94
C ILE A 124 1.77 13.83 -14.16
N SER A 125 2.21 14.95 -14.73
CA SER A 125 3.10 14.96 -15.88
C SER A 125 4.16 16.05 -15.77
N GLY A 126 5.34 15.80 -16.34
CA GLY A 126 6.40 16.78 -16.55
C GLY A 126 6.50 17.23 -18.00
N SER A 127 7.64 17.82 -18.38
CA SER A 127 7.90 18.22 -19.77
C SER A 127 8.05 17.01 -20.70
N GLU A 128 8.61 15.92 -20.19
CA GLU A 128 8.80 14.63 -20.87
C GLU A 128 8.30 13.49 -19.97
N GLU A 129 8.23 12.26 -20.49
CA GLU A 129 7.80 11.09 -19.72
C GLU A 129 8.94 10.48 -18.88
N THR A 130 10.17 10.56 -19.38
CA THR A 130 11.39 9.99 -18.77
C THR A 130 12.52 11.01 -18.73
N GLY A 131 13.60 10.68 -18.02
CA GLY A 131 14.78 11.54 -17.93
C GLY A 131 14.57 12.74 -16.99
N VAL A 132 15.60 13.58 -16.90
CA VAL A 132 15.60 14.79 -16.06
C VAL A 132 14.54 15.80 -16.48
N GLU A 133 14.24 15.87 -17.76
CA GLU A 133 13.22 16.74 -18.34
C GLU A 133 11.82 16.38 -17.83
N SER A 134 11.59 15.13 -17.43
CA SER A 134 10.32 14.68 -16.83
C SER A 134 10.04 15.33 -15.47
N LEU A 135 11.07 15.85 -14.80
CA LEU A 135 10.97 16.52 -13.49
C LEU A 135 10.70 18.03 -13.63
N GLN A 136 10.74 18.55 -14.86
CA GLN A 136 10.52 19.97 -15.13
C GLN A 136 9.03 20.24 -15.40
N ASN A 137 8.55 21.41 -14.95
CA ASN A 137 7.18 21.87 -15.22
C ASN A 137 6.11 20.86 -14.78
N LEU A 138 6.31 20.22 -13.62
CA LEU A 138 5.33 19.27 -13.06
C LEU A 138 3.97 19.94 -12.91
N ARG A 139 2.94 19.27 -13.44
CA ARG A 139 1.56 19.72 -13.40
C ARG A 139 0.60 18.55 -13.11
N LEU A 140 -0.49 18.88 -12.45
CA LEU A 140 -1.59 17.96 -12.23
C LEU A 140 -2.69 18.24 -13.26
N SER A 141 -3.19 17.19 -13.92
CA SER A 141 -4.38 17.23 -14.77
C SER A 141 -5.49 16.42 -14.11
N LYS A 142 -6.69 17.02 -14.00
CA LYS A 142 -7.85 16.32 -13.45
C LYS A 142 -8.44 15.43 -14.53
N GLU A 143 -8.53 14.12 -14.26
CA GLU A 143 -9.00 13.11 -15.22
C GLU A 143 -9.89 12.11 -14.49
N GLU A 144 -11.05 11.75 -15.08
CA GLU A 144 -11.96 10.77 -14.49
C GLU A 144 -11.38 9.34 -14.50
N ILE A 145 -10.49 9.05 -15.45
CA ILE A 145 -9.84 7.74 -15.63
C ILE A 145 -8.32 7.84 -15.31
N GLY A 146 -7.93 8.85 -14.53
CA GLY A 146 -6.53 9.02 -14.12
C GLY A 146 -6.09 7.96 -13.14
N CYS A 147 -4.77 7.76 -13.04
CA CYS A 147 -4.17 6.78 -12.14
C CYS A 147 -3.71 7.36 -10.80
N LEU A 148 -3.66 8.70 -10.69
CA LEU A 148 -3.18 9.41 -9.51
C LEU A 148 -4.34 9.81 -8.59
N SER A 149 -4.28 9.39 -7.34
CA SER A 149 -5.13 9.84 -6.24
C SER A 149 -4.32 10.58 -5.19
N ILE A 150 -4.76 11.76 -4.76
CA ILE A 150 -4.09 12.55 -3.72
C ILE A 150 -5.09 12.80 -2.58
N TRP A 151 -4.73 12.43 -1.36
CA TRP A 151 -5.49 12.71 -0.13
C TRP A 151 -4.98 13.92 0.61
N LYS A 152 -3.69 14.28 0.42
CA LYS A 152 -3.08 15.44 1.06
C LYS A 152 -2.04 16.07 0.14
N MET A 153 -2.22 17.35 -0.16
CA MET A 153 -1.24 18.10 -0.96
C MET A 153 0.08 18.26 -0.22
N PRO A 154 1.21 18.40 -0.96
CA PRO A 154 2.50 18.64 -0.34
C PRO A 154 2.52 19.93 0.47
N ASP A 155 3.13 19.89 1.65
CA ASP A 155 3.44 21.05 2.45
C ASP A 155 4.94 21.38 2.33
N LYS A 156 5.24 22.38 1.52
CA LYS A 156 6.60 22.87 1.24
C LYS A 156 6.99 24.10 2.07
N SER A 157 6.19 24.46 3.07
CA SER A 157 6.44 25.60 3.95
C SER A 157 7.73 25.47 4.75
N LYS A 158 8.13 24.22 5.06
CA LYS A 158 9.38 23.86 5.72
C LYS A 158 10.00 22.66 5.05
N ARG A 159 11.30 22.72 4.84
CA ARG A 159 12.04 21.62 4.24
C ARG A 159 12.49 20.63 5.31
N TYR A 160 12.10 19.38 5.11
CA TYR A 160 12.52 18.25 5.94
C TYR A 160 12.98 17.11 5.03
N ARG A 161 14.25 16.74 5.14
CA ARG A 161 14.76 15.56 4.42
C ARG A 161 14.12 14.29 4.97
N ASN A 162 13.72 13.39 4.05
CA ASN A 162 13.03 12.15 4.34
C ASN A 162 11.68 12.31 5.07
N ARG A 163 11.04 13.48 4.93
CA ARG A 163 9.65 13.64 5.33
C ARG A 163 8.73 12.76 4.47
N TYR A 164 8.91 12.84 3.17
CA TYR A 164 8.16 12.03 2.22
C TYR A 164 9.00 10.83 1.79
N ILE A 165 8.34 9.67 1.76
CA ILE A 165 8.90 8.43 1.21
C ILE A 165 7.98 8.00 0.07
N VAL A 166 8.54 7.86 -1.12
CA VAL A 166 7.84 7.37 -2.31
C VAL A 166 8.28 5.94 -2.55
N VAL A 167 7.34 5.01 -2.55
CA VAL A 167 7.60 3.59 -2.74
C VAL A 167 6.94 3.13 -4.02
N MET A 168 7.65 2.42 -4.85
CA MET A 168 7.13 1.84 -6.09
C MET A 168 7.28 0.33 -6.06
N ASP A 169 6.19 -0.36 -6.31
CA ASP A 169 6.13 -1.77 -6.72
C ASP A 169 5.97 -1.84 -8.24
N VAL A 170 6.78 -2.69 -8.87
CA VAL A 170 6.91 -2.71 -10.33
C VAL A 170 6.01 -3.78 -10.92
N GLY A 171 4.95 -3.38 -11.59
CA GLY A 171 4.06 -4.26 -12.34
C GLY A 171 4.49 -4.47 -13.79
N GLY A 172 3.63 -5.13 -14.55
CA GLY A 172 3.81 -5.32 -15.99
C GLY A 172 3.06 -4.29 -16.84
N VAL A 173 3.27 -4.37 -18.14
CA VAL A 173 2.70 -3.42 -19.12
C VAL A 173 1.36 -3.88 -19.69
N SER A 174 1.08 -5.18 -19.68
CA SER A 174 -0.15 -5.73 -20.29
C SER A 174 -1.33 -5.69 -19.32
N ASP A 175 -2.54 -5.61 -19.86
CA ASP A 175 -3.80 -5.64 -19.08
C ASP A 175 -3.99 -6.92 -18.24
N GLU A 176 -3.20 -7.97 -18.50
CA GLU A 176 -3.20 -9.22 -17.74
C GLU A 176 -2.07 -9.30 -16.70
N ALA A 177 -1.15 -8.32 -16.69
CA ALA A 177 -0.03 -8.24 -15.75
C ALA A 177 -0.44 -7.57 -14.44
N ASP A 178 0.42 -7.70 -13.43
CA ASP A 178 0.30 -6.94 -12.17
C ASP A 178 0.41 -5.44 -12.44
N TYR A 179 -0.23 -4.63 -11.60
CA TYR A 179 -0.18 -3.18 -11.71
C TYR A 179 1.12 -2.62 -11.13
N THR A 180 1.59 -1.52 -11.69
CA THR A 180 2.55 -0.68 -11.00
C THR A 180 1.82 0.16 -9.97
N ASP A 181 2.26 0.11 -8.71
CA ASP A 181 1.79 0.98 -7.64
C ASP A 181 2.89 1.88 -7.11
N ILE A 182 2.59 3.17 -6.97
CA ILE A 182 3.51 4.17 -6.42
C ILE A 182 2.82 4.90 -5.28
N THR A 183 3.24 4.65 -4.06
CA THR A 183 2.64 5.21 -2.85
C THR A 183 3.55 6.25 -2.20
N VAL A 184 2.97 7.38 -1.77
CA VAL A 184 3.66 8.43 -1.02
C VAL A 184 3.23 8.42 0.44
N PHE A 185 4.20 8.33 1.35
CA PHE A 185 4.01 8.46 2.80
C PHE A 185 4.50 9.82 3.29
N ASP A 186 3.72 10.52 4.12
CA ASP A 186 4.15 11.67 4.91
C ASP A 186 4.52 11.21 6.33
N ARG A 187 5.75 11.47 6.74
CA ARG A 187 6.33 11.09 8.04
C ARG A 187 6.42 12.27 9.02
N TYR A 188 5.80 13.40 8.69
CA TYR A 188 5.93 14.62 9.48
C TYR A 188 5.65 14.39 10.97
N TRP A 189 4.54 13.74 11.29
CA TRP A 189 4.12 13.52 12.67
C TRP A 189 4.99 12.53 13.43
N MET A 190 5.81 11.74 12.77
CA MET A 190 6.75 10.85 13.45
C MET A 190 7.81 11.61 14.27
N MET A 191 8.10 12.87 13.93
CA MET A 191 9.02 13.73 14.71
C MET A 191 8.49 14.00 16.12
N ASP A 192 7.18 14.01 16.29
CA ASP A 192 6.49 14.25 17.55
C ASP A 192 5.92 12.96 18.18
N GLY A 193 6.43 11.80 17.77
CA GLY A 193 5.96 10.49 18.25
C GLY A 193 4.66 9.99 17.62
N GLY A 194 4.16 10.65 16.56
CA GLY A 194 3.05 10.19 15.75
C GLY A 194 3.44 9.10 14.75
N ILE A 195 2.56 8.85 13.79
CA ILE A 195 2.67 7.76 12.81
C ILE A 195 2.69 8.30 11.38
N PRO A 196 3.24 7.56 10.40
CA PRO A 196 3.21 7.94 8.99
C PRO A 196 1.81 7.82 8.40
N GLU A 197 1.53 8.59 7.36
CA GLU A 197 0.25 8.66 6.66
C GLU A 197 0.47 8.47 5.16
N VAL A 198 -0.37 7.66 4.50
CA VAL A 198 -0.44 7.61 3.03
C VAL A 198 -1.08 8.91 2.55
N VAL A 199 -0.43 9.63 1.64
CA VAL A 199 -0.91 10.94 1.16
C VAL A 199 -1.20 11.00 -0.32
N ALA A 200 -0.63 10.09 -1.12
CA ALA A 200 -0.94 9.90 -2.53
C ALA A 200 -0.62 8.49 -3.00
N GLU A 201 -1.26 8.11 -4.08
CA GLU A 201 -1.04 6.85 -4.80
C GLU A 201 -1.19 7.09 -6.29
N TRP A 202 -0.30 6.50 -7.08
CA TRP A 202 -0.47 6.30 -8.51
C TRP A 202 -0.56 4.80 -8.77
N HIS A 203 -1.63 4.33 -9.44
CA HIS A 203 -1.86 2.90 -9.65
C HIS A 203 -2.36 2.65 -11.07
N GLY A 204 -1.56 1.92 -11.87
CA GLY A 204 -1.90 1.68 -13.26
C GLY A 204 -0.88 0.79 -13.98
N HIS A 205 -1.11 0.57 -15.28
CA HIS A 205 -0.14 -0.10 -16.15
C HIS A 205 0.75 0.96 -16.83
N ILE A 206 2.06 0.77 -16.77
CA ILE A 206 3.04 1.70 -17.32
C ILE A 206 4.34 0.95 -17.64
N ASP A 207 5.08 1.42 -18.66
CA ASP A 207 6.42 0.92 -18.93
C ASP A 207 7.35 1.13 -17.73
N HIS A 208 8.26 0.20 -17.48
CA HIS A 208 9.10 0.19 -16.27
C HIS A 208 9.93 1.47 -16.12
N ASP A 209 10.51 1.98 -17.20
CA ASP A 209 11.28 3.21 -17.21
C ASP A 209 10.42 4.44 -16.90
N LYS A 210 9.25 4.54 -17.54
CA LYS A 210 8.28 5.61 -17.27
C LYS A 210 7.76 5.56 -15.84
N GLY A 211 7.48 4.34 -15.33
CA GLY A 211 7.03 4.13 -13.94
C GLY A 211 8.10 4.59 -12.93
N ALA A 212 9.36 4.21 -13.15
CA ALA A 212 10.47 4.62 -12.30
C ALA A 212 10.63 6.15 -12.27
N TRP A 213 10.57 6.82 -13.44
CA TRP A 213 10.59 8.28 -13.52
C TRP A 213 9.31 8.91 -12.93
N LYS A 214 8.16 8.25 -13.05
CA LYS A 214 6.91 8.68 -12.39
C LYS A 214 7.07 8.72 -10.85
N ALA A 215 7.73 7.74 -10.26
CA ALA A 215 8.04 7.75 -8.83
C ALA A 215 8.91 8.96 -8.45
N VAL A 216 9.90 9.30 -9.27
CA VAL A 216 10.74 10.50 -9.06
C VAL A 216 9.95 11.80 -9.29
N GLN A 217 9.04 11.84 -10.27
CA GLN A 217 8.12 12.97 -10.46
C GLN A 217 7.27 13.21 -9.21
N MET A 218 6.68 12.14 -8.63
CA MET A 218 5.90 12.25 -7.40
C MET A 218 6.78 12.74 -6.23
N ALA A 219 8.01 12.23 -6.11
CA ALA A 219 8.95 12.69 -5.09
C ALA A 219 9.28 14.17 -5.23
N THR A 220 9.54 14.63 -6.46
CA THR A 220 9.84 16.05 -6.78
C THR A 220 8.59 16.94 -6.56
N PHE A 221 7.39 16.42 -6.83
CA PHE A 221 6.16 17.14 -6.55
C PHE A 221 5.96 17.35 -5.05
N TYR A 222 6.26 16.33 -4.22
CA TYR A 222 6.07 16.39 -2.77
C TYR A 222 7.18 17.13 -2.02
N ALA A 223 8.41 17.11 -2.51
CA ALA A 223 9.55 17.76 -1.85
C ALA A 223 10.50 18.40 -2.84
N ASP A 224 11.08 19.55 -2.45
CA ASP A 224 12.09 20.23 -3.25
C ASP A 224 13.48 19.62 -3.01
N GLU A 225 14.41 19.86 -3.95
CA GLU A 225 15.84 19.53 -3.82
C GLU A 225 16.11 18.09 -3.36
N GLU A 226 15.34 17.11 -3.86
CA GLU A 226 15.50 15.68 -3.58
C GLU A 226 15.37 15.32 -2.09
N ASP A 227 14.58 16.08 -1.34
CA ASP A 227 14.36 15.83 0.08
C ASP A 227 13.45 14.61 0.35
N ALA A 228 12.62 14.20 -0.61
CA ALA A 228 11.87 12.94 -0.55
C ALA A 228 12.79 11.75 -0.86
N MET A 229 12.62 10.63 -0.15
CA MET A 229 13.31 9.39 -0.49
C MET A 229 12.48 8.58 -1.49
N VAL A 230 13.12 8.10 -2.55
CA VAL A 230 12.51 7.18 -3.52
C VAL A 230 12.99 5.76 -3.25
N VAL A 231 12.05 4.81 -3.14
CA VAL A 231 12.29 3.39 -2.89
C VAL A 231 11.60 2.60 -3.99
N ILE A 232 12.35 2.02 -4.90
CA ILE A 232 11.80 1.23 -6.02
C ILE A 232 12.06 -0.24 -5.72
N GLU A 233 11.05 -1.10 -5.85
CA GLU A 233 11.25 -2.54 -5.76
C GLU A 233 12.04 -3.04 -6.97
N SER A 234 13.06 -3.88 -6.73
CA SER A 234 13.98 -4.35 -7.78
C SER A 234 13.84 -5.84 -8.11
N ASN A 235 12.80 -6.52 -7.60
CA ASN A 235 12.69 -7.98 -7.64
C ASN A 235 12.45 -8.56 -9.04
N THR A 236 11.55 -7.96 -9.78
CA THR A 236 11.17 -8.36 -11.15
C THR A 236 12.34 -8.30 -12.13
N LEU A 237 13.47 -7.77 -11.74
CA LEU A 237 14.51 -7.16 -12.56
C LEU A 237 15.86 -7.86 -12.41
N GLU A 238 15.97 -8.73 -11.38
CA GLU A 238 17.16 -9.57 -11.15
C GLU A 238 16.95 -11.01 -11.66
N THR A 239 15.80 -11.34 -12.30
CA THR A 239 15.60 -12.62 -12.96
C THR A 239 16.43 -12.70 -14.23
N GLU A 240 17.13 -13.82 -14.45
CA GLU A 240 18.01 -14.11 -15.59
C GLU A 240 17.26 -14.01 -16.94
N GLY A 241 17.05 -12.81 -17.42
CA GLY A 241 16.44 -12.50 -18.71
C GLY A 241 16.96 -11.16 -19.23
N THR A 242 16.86 -10.96 -20.54
CA THR A 242 17.35 -9.75 -21.24
C THR A 242 16.73 -8.45 -20.71
N GLU A 243 15.58 -8.55 -20.03
CA GLU A 243 14.84 -7.40 -19.46
C GLU A 243 15.36 -6.99 -18.08
N GLY A 244 15.85 -7.92 -17.25
CA GLY A 244 16.39 -7.62 -15.92
C GLY A 244 17.61 -6.69 -15.96
N ASN A 245 18.48 -6.83 -16.93
CA ASN A 245 19.62 -5.95 -17.11
C ASN A 245 19.24 -4.50 -17.50
N ASN A 246 18.10 -4.31 -18.16
CA ASN A 246 17.65 -2.99 -18.58
C ASN A 246 17.18 -2.12 -17.40
N PHE A 247 16.71 -2.72 -16.33
CA PHE A 247 16.18 -1.96 -15.22
C PHE A 247 17.25 -1.57 -14.19
N GLU A 248 18.25 -2.38 -13.98
CA GLU A 248 19.43 -1.98 -13.20
C GLU A 248 20.05 -0.73 -13.83
N TYR A 249 20.08 -0.65 -15.15
CA TYR A 249 20.50 0.55 -15.89
C TYR A 249 19.59 1.77 -15.60
N ILE A 250 18.28 1.61 -15.54
CA ILE A 250 17.33 2.69 -15.23
C ILE A 250 17.56 3.23 -13.82
N LEU A 251 17.77 2.33 -12.84
CA LEU A 251 18.06 2.75 -11.47
C LEU A 251 19.39 3.48 -11.35
N ASP A 252 20.41 3.06 -12.09
CA ASP A 252 21.71 3.75 -12.14
C ASP A 252 21.58 5.13 -12.81
N GLU A 253 20.79 5.25 -13.87
CA GLU A 253 20.48 6.53 -14.52
C GLU A 253 19.78 7.46 -13.53
N ILE A 254 18.71 7.00 -12.85
CA ILE A 254 18.00 7.79 -11.84
C ILE A 254 18.95 8.20 -10.72
N ALA A 255 19.80 7.29 -10.22
CA ALA A 255 20.77 7.59 -9.17
C ALA A 255 21.80 8.66 -9.57
N GLY A 256 22.09 8.77 -10.87
CA GLY A 256 22.93 9.87 -11.42
C GLY A 256 22.27 11.25 -11.38
N HIS A 257 20.93 11.31 -11.26
CA HIS A 257 20.15 12.54 -11.33
C HIS A 257 19.32 12.83 -10.09
N TYR A 258 19.05 11.81 -9.25
CA TYR A 258 18.28 11.92 -8.02
C TYR A 258 19.02 11.23 -6.88
N SER A 259 19.64 12.01 -5.99
CA SER A 259 20.58 11.50 -4.99
C SER A 259 19.92 10.78 -3.81
N ASN A 260 18.61 10.99 -3.56
CA ASN A 260 17.89 10.37 -2.43
C ASN A 260 17.14 9.10 -2.86
N LEU A 261 17.78 8.29 -3.68
CA LEU A 261 17.31 6.96 -4.03
C LEU A 261 17.77 5.94 -2.96
N TYR A 262 16.87 5.08 -2.55
CA TYR A 262 17.17 4.03 -1.57
C TYR A 262 18.24 3.05 -2.11
N CYS A 263 19.28 2.85 -1.32
CA CYS A 263 20.37 1.94 -1.63
C CYS A 263 20.50 0.86 -0.55
N ARG A 264 20.56 -0.40 -0.95
CA ARG A 264 20.76 -1.55 -0.05
C ARG A 264 22.18 -1.65 0.45
N THR A 265 23.15 -1.21 -0.34
CA THR A 265 24.56 -1.22 0.06
C THR A 265 24.83 -0.12 1.07
N PRO A 266 25.35 -0.43 2.27
CA PRO A 266 25.71 0.60 3.24
C PRO A 266 26.72 1.61 2.70
N ALA A 267 26.55 2.87 3.06
CA ALA A 267 27.36 3.98 2.51
C ALA A 267 28.87 3.83 2.84
N ASP A 268 29.22 3.21 3.93
CA ASP A 268 30.61 2.91 4.31
C ASP A 268 31.23 1.86 3.39
N GLN A 269 30.48 0.86 2.97
CA GLN A 269 30.91 -0.17 2.02
C GLN A 269 31.07 0.44 0.60
N ILE A 270 30.18 1.34 0.18
CA ILE A 270 30.30 2.04 -1.10
C ILE A 270 31.60 2.85 -1.11
N ARG A 271 31.94 3.54 -0.01
CA ARG A 271 33.20 4.30 0.12
C ARG A 271 34.43 3.38 0.06
N GLN A 272 34.29 2.11 0.39
CA GLN A 272 35.33 1.09 0.29
C GLN A 272 35.39 0.41 -1.08
N GLY A 273 34.59 0.86 -2.05
CA GLY A 273 34.57 0.37 -3.41
C GLY A 273 33.57 -0.75 -3.70
N ALA A 274 32.65 -1.06 -2.77
CA ALA A 274 31.56 -1.96 -3.07
C ALA A 274 30.56 -1.30 -4.03
N PRO A 275 29.99 -2.05 -4.99
CA PRO A 275 28.97 -1.50 -5.90
C PRO A 275 27.71 -1.08 -5.15
N ALA A 276 27.12 0.03 -5.55
CA ALA A 276 25.82 0.41 -5.06
C ALA A 276 24.74 -0.55 -5.60
N LYS A 277 23.84 -0.99 -4.72
CA LYS A 277 22.67 -1.80 -5.09
C LYS A 277 21.42 -0.98 -4.78
N TRP A 278 20.88 -0.37 -5.80
CA TRP A 278 19.71 0.50 -5.70
C TRP A 278 18.43 -0.30 -5.51
N GLY A 279 17.44 0.36 -4.95
CA GLY A 279 16.10 -0.18 -4.77
C GLY A 279 15.96 -1.17 -3.59
N PHE A 280 14.74 -1.54 -3.30
CA PHE A 280 14.39 -2.56 -2.30
C PHE A 280 14.25 -3.92 -3.00
N HIS A 281 14.89 -4.95 -2.47
CA HIS A 281 14.83 -6.29 -3.07
C HIS A 281 13.90 -7.19 -2.26
N THR A 282 12.79 -7.59 -2.89
CA THR A 282 11.83 -8.55 -2.35
C THR A 282 12.23 -9.97 -2.76
N ASN A 283 12.44 -10.83 -1.80
CA ASN A 283 12.78 -12.23 -2.00
C ASN A 283 12.12 -13.12 -0.94
N THR A 284 12.42 -14.41 -0.96
CA THR A 284 11.89 -15.40 -0.01
C THR A 284 12.16 -15.07 1.47
N SER A 285 13.13 -14.22 1.77
CA SER A 285 13.47 -13.77 3.12
C SER A 285 12.85 -12.41 3.46
N THR A 286 12.93 -11.44 2.54
CA THR A 286 12.49 -10.07 2.80
C THR A 286 10.96 -9.91 2.68
N LYS A 287 10.28 -10.61 1.74
CA LYS A 287 8.80 -10.56 1.61
C LYS A 287 8.10 -10.97 2.90
N PRO A 288 8.40 -12.14 3.53
CA PRO A 288 7.77 -12.50 4.81
C PRO A 288 8.07 -11.51 5.94
N MET A 289 9.26 -10.89 5.93
CA MET A 289 9.66 -9.90 6.93
C MET A 289 8.81 -8.63 6.83
N VAL A 290 8.68 -8.03 5.64
CA VAL A 290 7.87 -6.81 5.46
C VAL A 290 6.39 -7.08 5.67
N ILE A 291 5.86 -8.21 5.22
CA ILE A 291 4.47 -8.63 5.45
C ILE A 291 4.19 -8.86 6.94
N SER A 292 5.14 -9.43 7.69
CA SER A 292 4.98 -9.61 9.14
C SER A 292 5.00 -8.28 9.88
N HIS A 293 5.83 -7.34 9.42
CA HIS A 293 5.86 -5.98 9.95
C HIS A 293 4.56 -5.23 9.63
N GLN A 294 4.04 -5.37 8.40
CA GLN A 294 2.77 -4.79 7.97
C GLN A 294 1.61 -5.30 8.84
N ALA A 295 1.54 -6.62 9.09
CA ALA A 295 0.52 -7.18 9.97
C ALA A 295 0.60 -6.62 11.40
N LYS A 296 1.81 -6.43 11.93
CA LYS A 296 2.00 -5.76 13.21
C LYS A 296 1.55 -4.30 13.14
N ALA A 297 1.94 -3.59 12.09
CA ALA A 297 1.62 -2.17 11.92
C ALA A 297 0.10 -1.92 11.86
N ILE A 298 -0.65 -2.77 11.16
CA ILE A 298 -2.11 -2.68 11.10
C ILE A 298 -2.72 -2.98 12.47
N ARG A 299 -2.33 -4.09 13.12
CA ARG A 299 -2.82 -4.48 14.44
C ARG A 299 -2.62 -3.38 15.49
N ASP A 300 -1.45 -2.77 15.50
CA ASP A 300 -1.03 -1.78 16.49
C ASP A 300 -1.33 -0.33 16.02
N SER A 301 -2.05 -0.16 14.88
CA SER A 301 -2.42 1.14 14.28
C SER A 301 -1.21 2.06 14.11
N LEU A 302 -0.14 1.56 13.49
CA LEU A 302 1.14 2.28 13.33
C LEU A 302 1.25 3.09 12.03
N TYR A 303 0.22 3.15 11.21
CA TYR A 303 0.15 4.07 10.07
C TYR A 303 -1.31 4.37 9.73
N ILE A 304 -1.54 5.42 8.95
CA ILE A 304 -2.85 5.84 8.46
C ILE A 304 -2.94 5.47 6.98
N GLU A 305 -3.89 4.60 6.64
CA GLU A 305 -4.26 4.29 5.25
C GLU A 305 -5.32 5.27 4.76
N ARG A 306 -5.30 5.60 3.47
CA ARG A 306 -6.30 6.46 2.86
C ARG A 306 -7.06 5.79 1.71
N CYS A 307 -6.46 4.76 1.10
CA CYS A 307 -7.00 4.04 -0.04
C CYS A 307 -7.80 2.81 0.44
N GLU A 308 -9.07 2.74 0.06
CA GLU A 308 -9.93 1.60 0.40
C GLU A 308 -9.53 0.33 -0.38
N GLU A 309 -9.14 0.48 -1.64
CA GLU A 309 -8.68 -0.61 -2.48
C GLU A 309 -7.41 -1.28 -1.93
N ALA A 310 -6.53 -0.51 -1.27
CA ALA A 310 -5.38 -1.08 -0.58
C ALA A 310 -5.80 -1.98 0.59
N VAL A 311 -6.86 -1.60 1.31
CA VAL A 311 -7.41 -2.46 2.39
C VAL A 311 -8.04 -3.72 1.80
N ASP A 312 -8.70 -3.64 0.64
CA ASP A 312 -9.25 -4.81 -0.06
C ASP A 312 -8.15 -5.81 -0.41
N GLU A 313 -6.97 -5.35 -0.84
CA GLU A 313 -5.82 -6.22 -1.09
C GLU A 313 -5.30 -6.89 0.19
N HIS A 314 -5.29 -6.20 1.34
CA HIS A 314 -4.99 -6.81 2.63
C HIS A 314 -6.02 -7.89 3.00
N ASP A 315 -7.28 -7.68 2.70
CA ASP A 315 -8.35 -8.63 2.97
C ASP A 315 -8.25 -9.89 2.13
N THR A 316 -7.70 -9.80 0.92
CA THR A 316 -7.54 -10.92 -0.02
C THR A 316 -6.15 -11.56 -0.01
N PHE A 317 -5.24 -11.09 0.83
CA PHE A 317 -3.90 -11.65 0.94
C PHE A 317 -3.85 -12.84 1.91
N GLU A 318 -3.34 -13.97 1.43
CA GLU A 318 -3.40 -15.25 2.15
C GLU A 318 -2.05 -15.96 2.26
N ILE A 319 -1.96 -16.84 3.25
CA ILE A 319 -0.93 -17.86 3.32
C ILE A 319 -1.45 -19.05 2.53
N LYS A 320 -0.71 -19.48 1.51
CA LYS A 320 -1.08 -20.60 0.63
C LYS A 320 -1.10 -21.92 1.40
N GLU A 321 -1.66 -22.98 0.79
CA GLU A 321 -1.80 -24.33 1.41
C GLU A 321 -0.47 -24.93 1.88
N ASP A 322 0.65 -24.57 1.24
CA ASP A 322 1.99 -25.02 1.65
C ASP A 322 2.43 -24.43 3.01
N GLY A 323 1.69 -23.47 3.55
CA GLY A 323 1.98 -22.80 4.82
C GLY A 323 3.22 -21.89 4.79
N LYS A 324 3.85 -21.71 3.64
CA LYS A 324 5.11 -20.97 3.45
C LYS A 324 5.00 -19.81 2.49
N THR A 325 4.36 -20.03 1.33
CA THR A 325 4.16 -18.98 0.35
C THR A 325 2.98 -18.09 0.75
N MET A 326 3.10 -16.81 0.39
CA MET A 326 2.08 -15.80 0.67
C MET A 326 1.87 -14.95 -0.58
N GLY A 327 0.63 -14.56 -0.82
CA GLY A 327 0.26 -13.72 -1.96
C GLY A 327 -1.23 -13.48 -2.00
N ALA A 328 -1.66 -12.67 -2.94
CA ALA A 328 -3.08 -12.47 -3.21
C ALA A 328 -3.79 -13.80 -3.57
N VAL A 329 -5.08 -13.86 -3.30
CA VAL A 329 -5.94 -14.93 -3.81
C VAL A 329 -5.90 -14.92 -5.33
N GLU A 330 -6.04 -16.08 -5.97
CA GLU A 330 -6.01 -16.21 -7.44
C GLU A 330 -6.98 -15.23 -8.11
N GLY A 331 -6.48 -14.43 -9.05
CA GLY A 331 -7.22 -13.40 -9.74
C GLY A 331 -7.38 -12.08 -8.97
N MET A 332 -6.68 -11.91 -7.85
CA MET A 332 -6.53 -10.65 -7.12
C MET A 332 -5.07 -10.20 -7.17
N HIS A 333 -4.82 -8.94 -6.82
CA HIS A 333 -3.52 -8.30 -6.84
C HIS A 333 -3.04 -7.99 -5.42
N ASP A 334 -1.73 -7.86 -5.24
CA ASP A 334 -1.08 -7.45 -3.97
C ASP A 334 -0.12 -6.27 -4.15
N ASP A 335 -0.23 -5.53 -5.25
CA ASP A 335 0.68 -4.43 -5.62
C ASP A 335 0.62 -3.27 -4.63
N ARG A 336 -0.59 -2.79 -4.30
CA ARG A 336 -0.80 -1.77 -3.27
C ARG A 336 -0.35 -2.24 -1.89
N LEU A 337 -0.64 -3.49 -1.56
CA LEU A 337 -0.22 -4.07 -0.29
C LEU A 337 1.32 -4.12 -0.21
N MET A 338 2.01 -4.45 -1.30
CA MET A 338 3.47 -4.52 -1.31
C MET A 338 4.11 -3.16 -1.11
N THR A 339 3.63 -2.10 -1.77
CA THR A 339 4.12 -0.74 -1.52
C THR A 339 3.86 -0.29 -0.09
N ARG A 340 2.71 -0.64 0.53
CA ARG A 340 2.43 -0.37 1.94
C ARG A 340 3.38 -1.12 2.86
N ALA A 341 3.60 -2.41 2.61
CA ALA A 341 4.47 -3.24 3.44
C ALA A 341 5.94 -2.75 3.41
N ILE A 342 6.44 -2.42 2.22
CA ILE A 342 7.78 -1.85 2.05
C ILE A 342 7.84 -0.46 2.66
N GLY A 343 6.89 0.41 2.36
CA GLY A 343 6.85 1.80 2.80
C GLY A 343 6.78 1.94 4.31
N VAL A 344 5.87 1.23 4.97
CA VAL A 344 5.77 1.22 6.43
C VAL A 344 7.05 0.67 7.06
N TRP A 345 7.64 -0.40 6.49
CA TRP A 345 8.93 -0.91 6.93
C TRP A 345 10.04 0.16 6.86
N ILE A 346 10.17 0.85 5.73
CA ILE A 346 11.17 1.91 5.54
C ILE A 346 10.91 3.08 6.50
N CYS A 347 9.64 3.51 6.66
CA CYS A 347 9.28 4.61 7.57
C CYS A 347 9.80 4.41 9.00
N TYR A 348 9.82 3.17 9.49
CA TYR A 348 10.29 2.84 10.83
C TYR A 348 11.76 2.41 10.91
N ARG A 349 12.45 2.28 9.78
CA ARG A 349 13.85 1.83 9.73
C ARG A 349 14.85 2.95 9.50
N ILE A 350 14.49 3.93 8.69
CA ILE A 350 15.35 5.09 8.48
C ILE A 350 15.20 6.09 9.63
N GLY A 351 16.17 6.96 9.79
CA GLY A 351 16.11 8.07 10.76
C GLY A 351 14.87 8.94 10.60
N LEU A 352 14.47 9.61 11.67
CA LEU A 352 13.35 10.58 11.64
C LEU A 352 13.63 11.68 10.60
N PRO A 353 12.57 12.31 10.05
CA PRO A 353 12.73 13.51 9.23
C PRO A 353 13.50 14.58 9.99
N PHE A 354 14.38 15.30 9.33
CA PHE A 354 15.15 16.39 9.93
C PHE A 354 15.13 17.65 9.06
N ALA A 355 15.09 18.81 9.73
CA ALA A 355 15.03 20.08 9.04
C ALA A 355 16.30 20.31 8.23
N VAL A 356 16.12 20.72 6.97
CA VAL A 356 17.22 21.16 6.11
C VAL A 356 17.39 22.65 6.31
N ASN A 357 18.47 23.06 7.00
CA ASN A 357 18.84 24.47 7.10
C ASN A 357 19.38 24.93 5.75
N THR A 358 18.53 25.56 4.94
CA THR A 358 19.02 26.30 3.78
C THR A 358 19.87 27.45 4.31
N PRO A 359 21.15 27.62 3.92
CA PRO A 359 21.89 28.82 4.26
C PRO A 359 21.07 30.00 3.75
N ILE A 360 20.62 30.87 4.64
CA ILE A 360 20.01 32.13 4.24
C ILE A 360 21.11 32.81 3.41
N ALA A 361 20.90 32.94 2.10
CA ALA A 361 21.78 33.70 1.24
C ALA A 361 21.79 35.11 1.82
N THR A 362 22.87 35.46 2.50
CA THR A 362 23.09 36.81 3.02
C THR A 362 23.03 37.70 1.80
N PRO A 363 22.10 38.65 1.70
CA PRO A 363 22.07 39.53 0.55
C PRO A 363 23.44 40.21 0.50
N THR A 364 24.19 39.95 -0.55
CA THR A 364 25.46 40.61 -0.82
C THR A 364 25.10 42.07 -0.97
N ARG A 365 25.35 42.86 0.06
CA ARG A 365 25.22 44.31 0.05
C ARG A 365 26.17 44.80 -1.04
N LYS A 366 25.62 45.13 -2.23
CA LYS A 366 26.37 45.86 -3.23
C LYS A 366 26.82 47.14 -2.56
N VAL A 367 28.08 47.20 -2.16
CA VAL A 367 28.76 48.46 -1.84
C VAL A 367 28.84 49.21 -3.14
N ILE A 368 27.91 50.14 -3.34
CA ILE A 368 28.08 51.16 -4.38
C ILE A 368 29.17 52.06 -3.81
N SER A 369 30.39 51.87 -4.26
CA SER A 369 31.44 52.86 -4.04
C SER A 369 31.11 54.08 -4.90
N GLU A 370 30.62 55.14 -4.27
CA GLU A 370 30.75 56.49 -4.80
C GLU A 370 32.24 56.83 -4.84
N ALA A 371 32.78 56.77 -6.02
CA ALA A 371 33.99 57.52 -6.39
C ALA A 371 33.70 58.07 -7.81
N THR A 372 33.15 59.29 -7.85
CA THR A 372 33.92 60.53 -7.97
C THR A 372 34.22 60.98 -9.36
N ILE A 373 33.76 62.07 -9.68
CA ILE A 373 34.40 63.30 -10.26
C ILE A 373 35.64 63.04 -11.08
#